data_21c2d3d91ca7c99ea2c65b04bc08ae3a
#
_entry.id   21c2d3d91ca7c99ea2c65b04bc08ae3a
#
_cell.length_a   1.000
_cell.length_b   1.000
_cell.length_c   1.000
_cell.angle_alpha   90.00
_cell.angle_beta   90.00
_cell.angle_gamma   90.00
#
_symmetry.space_group_name_H-M   'P 1'
#
loop_
_entity.id
_entity.type
_entity.pdbx_description
1 polymer ?
#
loop_
_entity_poly.entity_id
_entity_poly.type
_entity_poly.pdbx_seq_one_letter_code
_entity_poly.pdbx_strand_id
1 'polypeptide(L)' 'MHNQIAPEIEIIEITETELEPLYRILIHNDDVTPMDFVVHALTTFFYLGTPTAAEIMLTAHITGMAYVQTVAKS' A
#
# COMPACT_ATOMS: atom_id res chain seq x y z
N MET A 1 -1.66 21.70 15.82
CA MET A 1 -1.23 20.43 15.31
C MET A 1 -2.40 19.61 14.80
N HIS A 2 -2.21 18.97 13.77
CA HIS A 2 -3.25 18.14 13.25
C HIS A 2 -2.67 16.77 12.94
N ASN A 3 -3.49 15.80 13.11
CA ASN A 3 -3.10 14.44 12.88
C ASN A 3 -3.59 14.04 11.54
N GLN A 4 -2.65 13.70 10.70
CA GLN A 4 -3.03 13.14 9.44
C GLN A 4 -3.11 11.65 9.60
N ILE A 5 -4.30 11.12 9.37
CA ILE A 5 -4.49 9.69 9.43
C ILE A 5 -4.22 9.16 8.03
N ALA A 6 -3.16 8.41 7.88
CA ALA A 6 -2.79 7.87 6.59
C ALA A 6 -2.17 6.50 6.79
N PRO A 7 -2.35 5.59 5.83
CA PRO A 7 -1.70 4.28 5.90
C PRO A 7 -0.19 4.46 5.84
N GLU A 8 0.51 3.56 6.52
CA GLU A 8 1.96 3.56 6.47
C GLU A 8 2.39 2.82 5.21
N ILE A 9 2.98 3.54 4.28
CA ILE A 9 3.34 3.01 2.98
C ILE A 9 4.85 2.97 2.86
N GLU A 10 5.38 1.84 2.42
CA GLU A 10 6.79 1.70 2.14
C GLU A 10 6.99 1.41 0.67
N ILE A 11 7.95 2.08 0.05
CA ILE A 11 8.28 1.88 -1.35
C ILE A 11 9.69 1.37 -1.43
N ILE A 12 9.85 0.19 -2.04
CA ILE A 12 11.15 -0.44 -2.17
C ILE A 12 11.51 -0.49 -3.64
N GLU A 13 12.65 0.08 -3.98
CA GLU A 13 13.12 0.03 -5.36
C GLU A 13 13.68 -1.36 -5.66
N ILE A 14 13.20 -1.94 -6.76
CA ILE A 14 13.70 -3.21 -7.25
C ILE A 14 14.21 -2.96 -8.65
N THR A 15 15.52 -3.12 -8.83
CA THR A 15 16.09 -2.87 -10.14
C THR A 15 16.35 -4.21 -10.80
N GLU A 16 15.51 -4.56 -11.76
CA GLU A 16 15.69 -5.79 -12.51
C GLU A 16 16.51 -5.57 -13.75
N THR A 17 16.42 -4.37 -14.32
CA THR A 17 17.26 -3.98 -15.43
C THR A 17 17.70 -2.56 -15.18
N GLU A 18 18.80 -2.16 -15.83
CA GLU A 18 19.25 -0.78 -15.70
C GLU A 18 18.34 0.20 -16.40
N LEU A 19 17.53 -0.30 -17.32
CA LEU A 19 16.73 0.56 -18.18
C LEU A 19 15.41 0.93 -17.53
N GLU A 20 14.92 0.11 -16.61
CA GLU A 20 13.57 0.32 -16.11
C GLU A 20 13.48 -0.06 -14.63
N PRO A 21 13.78 0.89 -13.74
CA PRO A 21 13.64 0.61 -12.31
C PRO A 21 12.19 0.31 -11.94
N LEU A 22 12.02 -0.67 -11.08
CA LEU A 22 10.71 -1.04 -10.56
C LEU A 22 10.64 -0.71 -9.09
N TYR A 23 9.45 -0.39 -8.62
CA TYR A 23 9.22 -0.06 -7.23
C TYR A 23 8.12 -0.94 -6.69
N ARG A 24 8.42 -1.62 -5.60
CA ARG A 24 7.44 -2.44 -4.89
C ARG A 24 6.83 -1.61 -3.78
N ILE A 25 5.51 -1.59 -3.74
CA ILE A 25 4.79 -0.79 -2.75
C ILE A 25 4.21 -1.73 -1.72
N LEU A 26 4.51 -1.46 -0.46
CA LEU A 26 4.05 -2.24 0.68
C LEU A 26 3.24 -1.35 1.59
N ILE A 27 2.26 -1.93 2.27
CA ILE A 27 1.52 -1.22 3.29
C ILE A 27 1.73 -1.93 4.61
N HIS A 28 2.02 -1.16 5.65
CA HIS A 28 2.25 -1.69 6.99
C HIS A 28 1.04 -1.47 7.86
N ASN A 29 0.82 -2.38 8.77
CA ASN A 29 -0.24 -2.23 9.74
C ASN A 29 0.11 -1.11 10.72
N ASP A 30 -0.89 -0.30 11.06
CA ASP A 30 -0.74 0.67 12.12
C ASP A 30 -2.06 0.70 12.91
N ASP A 31 -1.97 1.16 14.16
CA ASP A 31 -3.13 1.13 15.04
C ASP A 31 -3.95 2.40 14.97
N VAL A 32 -3.53 3.35 14.17
CA VAL A 32 -4.18 4.66 14.12
C VAL A 32 -5.15 4.76 12.96
N THR A 33 -4.78 4.21 11.81
CA THR A 33 -5.58 4.36 10.60
C THR A 33 -6.75 3.37 10.60
N PRO A 34 -7.99 3.85 10.49
CA PRO A 34 -9.14 2.94 10.42
C PRO A 34 -9.07 2.05 9.19
N MET A 35 -9.61 0.84 9.33
CA MET A 35 -9.56 -0.14 8.25
C MET A 35 -10.30 0.34 7.00
N ASP A 36 -11.46 0.99 7.19
CA ASP A 36 -12.22 1.47 6.04
C ASP A 36 -11.45 2.57 5.31
N PHE A 37 -10.69 3.37 6.03
CA PHE A 37 -9.88 4.39 5.38
C PHE A 37 -8.75 3.75 4.55
N VAL A 38 -8.16 2.66 5.05
CA VAL A 38 -7.13 1.95 4.30
C VAL A 38 -7.70 1.42 2.99
N VAL A 39 -8.87 0.79 3.05
CA VAL A 39 -9.52 0.29 1.83
C VAL A 39 -9.80 1.44 0.88
N HIS A 40 -10.29 2.56 1.41
CA HIS A 40 -10.58 3.73 0.57
C HIS A 40 -9.30 4.25 -0.10
N ALA A 41 -8.21 4.34 0.65
CA ALA A 41 -6.94 4.81 0.11
C ALA A 41 -6.43 3.90 -0.98
N LEU A 42 -6.54 2.58 -0.78
CA LEU A 42 -6.06 1.62 -1.77
C LEU A 42 -6.88 1.70 -3.05
N THR A 43 -8.18 1.91 -2.95
CA THR A 43 -9.01 2.02 -4.14
C THR A 43 -8.80 3.36 -4.84
N THR A 44 -8.55 4.41 -4.08
CA THR A 44 -8.45 5.76 -4.64
C THR A 44 -7.07 6.03 -5.24
N PHE A 45 -6.01 5.65 -4.53
CA PHE A 45 -4.66 6.01 -4.97
C PHE A 45 -4.03 4.96 -5.85
N PHE A 46 -4.42 3.71 -5.69
CA PHE A 46 -3.82 2.62 -6.46
C PHE A 46 -4.81 1.99 -7.42
N TYR A 47 -6.01 2.52 -7.49
CA TYR A 47 -7.04 2.09 -8.44
C TYR A 47 -7.35 0.59 -8.33
N LEU A 48 -7.25 0.06 -7.12
CA LEU A 48 -7.56 -1.35 -6.90
C LEU A 48 -9.07 -1.52 -6.72
N GLY A 49 -9.57 -2.68 -7.12
CA GLY A 49 -10.97 -2.99 -6.83
C GLY A 49 -11.17 -3.18 -5.34
N THR A 50 -12.41 -2.95 -4.88
CA THR A 50 -12.70 -3.05 -3.46
C THR A 50 -12.38 -4.43 -2.87
N PRO A 51 -12.68 -5.55 -3.54
CA PRO A 51 -12.31 -6.85 -2.97
C PRO A 51 -10.81 -7.00 -2.79
N THR A 52 -10.03 -6.56 -3.76
CA THR A 52 -8.58 -6.65 -3.67
C THR A 52 -8.05 -5.75 -2.57
N ALA A 53 -8.58 -4.53 -2.48
CA ALA A 53 -8.15 -3.60 -1.44
C ALA A 53 -8.47 -4.14 -0.06
N ALA A 54 -9.63 -4.76 0.11
CA ALA A 54 -10.01 -5.34 1.40
C ALA A 54 -9.09 -6.49 1.77
N GLU A 55 -8.71 -7.30 0.81
CA GLU A 55 -7.78 -8.40 1.04
C GLU A 55 -6.42 -7.90 1.49
N ILE A 56 -5.92 -6.88 0.84
CA ILE A 56 -4.63 -6.30 1.20
C ILE A 56 -4.70 -5.71 2.61
N MET A 57 -5.78 -5.00 2.91
CA MET A 57 -5.95 -4.42 4.24
C MET A 57 -5.95 -5.49 5.31
N LEU A 58 -6.69 -6.58 5.09
CA LEU A 58 -6.74 -7.66 6.08
C LEU A 58 -5.39 -8.34 6.24
N THR A 59 -4.68 -8.55 5.14
CA THR A 59 -3.35 -9.15 5.21
C THR A 59 -2.42 -8.29 6.04
N ALA A 60 -2.43 -6.99 5.80
CA ALA A 60 -1.58 -6.07 6.58
C ALA A 60 -1.99 -6.09 8.05
N HIS A 61 -3.29 -6.15 8.33
CA HIS A 61 -3.78 -6.15 9.70
C HIS A 61 -3.35 -7.40 10.45
N ILE A 62 -3.40 -8.54 9.78
CA ILE A 62 -3.13 -9.81 10.44
C ILE A 62 -1.63 -10.10 10.50
N THR A 63 -0.90 -9.85 9.42
CA THR A 63 0.50 -10.23 9.34
C THR A 63 1.46 -9.07 9.58
N GLY A 64 0.97 -7.85 9.63
CA GLY A 64 1.80 -6.68 9.88
C GLY A 64 2.19 -5.94 8.62
N MET A 65 2.11 -6.55 7.47
CA MET A 65 2.53 -5.93 6.22
C MET A 65 1.90 -6.66 5.06
N ALA A 66 1.60 -5.94 4.00
CA ALA A 66 1.05 -6.54 2.79
C ALA A 66 1.64 -5.87 1.56
N TYR A 67 1.82 -6.66 0.53
CA TYR A 67 2.24 -6.17 -0.77
C TYR A 67 1.05 -5.52 -1.47
N VAL A 68 1.27 -4.34 -2.06
CA VAL A 68 0.21 -3.65 -2.78
C VAL A 68 0.37 -3.86 -4.27
N GLN A 69 1.45 -3.38 -4.84
CA GLN A 69 1.69 -3.54 -6.28
C GLN A 69 3.12 -3.14 -6.60
N THR A 70 3.55 -3.52 -7.78
CA THR A 70 4.85 -3.11 -8.31
C THR A 70 4.59 -2.17 -9.47
N VAL A 71 5.27 -1.04 -9.47
CA VAL A 71 5.08 -0.03 -10.50
C VAL A 71 6.42 0.32 -11.10
N ALA A 72 6.41 0.71 -12.36
CA ALA A 72 7.60 1.20 -13.03
C ALA A 72 7.63 2.71 -12.91
N LYS A 73 8.83 3.25 -12.82
CA LYS A 73 8.99 4.69 -12.84
C LYS A 73 8.78 5.14 -14.27
N SER A 74 7.86 6.01 -14.50
CA SER A 74 7.61 6.53 -15.84
C SER A 74 8.23 7.90 -16.03
#